data_9f099bad880f3d9706f457ac648bfb72
#
_entry.id   9f099bad880f3d9706f457ac648bfb72
#
_cell.length_a   1.000
_cell.length_b   1.000
_cell.length_c   1.000
_cell.angle_alpha   90.00
_cell.angle_beta   90.00
_cell.angle_gamma   90.00
#
_symmetry.space_group_name_H-M   'P 1'
#
loop_
_entity.id
_entity.type
_entity.pdbx_description
1 polymer ?
#
loop_
_entity_poly.entity_id
_entity_poly.type
_entity_poly.pdbx_seq_one_letter_code
_entity_poly.pdbx_strand_id
1 'polypeptide(L)'
;MINAQAVTPYGLLTYRGGETAFFLLRPTCISVLPEEALAARVGALVTLFKSQPELEILCLNSRESFANNTRYLEARIGEEENPYIADLLEKDKAHLGSVQLQTATAREFVLAVRLEAVREKEKYPYLARVEKLIRDQGFDVRRADLDDVKRLMAVYFVQDFTSEHYDDFDGQRWVEWTGVQADRKAPDSASQEAAVKEFLDLAAPSVLRFETDRFICGNTYRCVWAVRGYPASTTEQALLHRLGEKAGVSVHIYTRRVTPAEEKKILQNADKANRLKAGNTGNVQDVVEAESNLQDMAAMLTLAHRNQEPFLHTAVFIEMIANDPEHLRMLQSEVEAELNCCKISA
;
A
#
# COMPACT_ATOMS: atom_id res chain seq x y z
N MET A 1 8.00 -9.24 11.40
CA MET A 1 8.30 -8.45 12.62
C MET A 1 8.40 -7.00 12.20
N ILE A 2 7.59 -6.16 12.82
CA ILE A 2 7.60 -4.72 12.56
C ILE A 2 8.95 -4.19 12.97
N ASN A 3 9.67 -3.63 12.02
CA ASN A 3 11.01 -3.13 12.25
C ASN A 3 11.02 -1.61 12.49
N ALA A 4 9.87 -1.06 12.91
CA ALA A 4 9.71 0.36 13.17
C ALA A 4 10.41 0.74 14.49
N GLN A 5 11.23 1.77 14.44
CA GLN A 5 11.94 2.30 15.59
C GLN A 5 11.33 3.62 16.07
N ALA A 6 11.05 4.51 15.15
CA ALA A 6 10.53 5.84 15.46
C ALA A 6 9.79 6.45 14.27
N VAL A 7 8.86 7.35 14.56
CA VAL A 7 8.27 8.25 13.56
C VAL A 7 9.11 9.53 13.55
N THR A 8 9.55 9.94 12.36
CA THR A 8 10.40 11.12 12.16
C THR A 8 9.66 12.19 11.36
N PRO A 9 10.14 13.42 11.27
CA PRO A 9 9.55 14.46 10.43
C PRO A 9 9.54 14.10 8.93
N TYR A 10 10.31 13.08 8.53
CA TYR A 10 10.37 12.64 7.13
C TYR A 10 9.57 11.37 6.87
N GLY A 11 9.28 10.57 7.91
CA GLY A 11 8.58 9.32 7.77
C GLY A 11 8.82 8.34 8.91
N LEU A 12 9.12 7.09 8.59
CA LEU A 12 9.30 6.01 9.54
C LEU A 12 10.75 5.54 9.54
N LEU A 13 11.42 5.61 10.69
CA LEU A 13 12.74 5.03 10.92
C LEU A 13 12.61 3.57 11.35
N THR A 14 13.44 2.71 10.78
CA THR A 14 13.49 1.29 11.12
C THR A 14 14.74 0.95 11.94
N TYR A 15 14.69 -0.13 12.72
CA TYR A 15 15.83 -0.62 13.52
C TYR A 15 17.06 -0.99 12.68
N ARG A 16 16.91 -1.19 11.38
CA ARG A 16 18.05 -1.42 10.47
C ARG A 16 18.67 -0.13 9.95
N GLY A 17 18.24 1.02 10.47
CA GLY A 17 18.76 2.33 10.11
C GLY A 17 18.21 2.91 8.81
N GLY A 18 17.28 2.22 8.16
CA GLY A 18 16.57 2.74 6.99
C GLY A 18 15.42 3.64 7.38
N GLU A 19 15.28 4.77 6.73
CA GLU A 19 14.12 5.64 6.87
C GLU A 19 13.27 5.60 5.61
N THR A 20 11.95 5.56 5.77
CA THR A 20 10.99 5.48 4.67
C THR A 20 10.04 6.67 4.74
N ALA A 21 10.00 7.47 3.68
CA ALA A 21 9.04 8.56 3.54
C ALA A 21 7.81 8.08 2.77
N PHE A 22 6.65 8.65 3.08
CA PHE A 22 5.37 8.29 2.49
C PHE A 22 4.76 9.47 1.73
N PHE A 23 4.15 9.15 0.60
CA PHE A 23 3.38 10.08 -0.22
C PHE A 23 1.98 9.54 -0.40
N LEU A 24 0.99 10.31 -0.02
CA LEU A 24 -0.42 9.97 -0.17
C LEU A 24 -0.87 10.36 -1.58
N LEU A 25 -1.41 9.39 -2.29
CA LEU A 25 -1.97 9.58 -3.63
C LEU A 25 -3.49 9.70 -3.54
N ARG A 26 -4.04 10.74 -4.16
CA ARG A 26 -5.49 10.80 -4.37
C ARG A 26 -5.83 10.03 -5.64
N PRO A 27 -6.65 8.99 -5.55
CA PRO A 27 -7.00 8.17 -6.70
C PRO A 27 -7.82 8.98 -7.71
N THR A 28 -7.59 8.71 -8.99
CA THR A 28 -8.43 9.19 -10.08
C THR A 28 -9.28 8.03 -10.57
N CYS A 29 -10.58 8.25 -10.75
CA CYS A 29 -11.45 7.21 -11.32
C CYS A 29 -11.05 6.93 -12.77
N ILE A 30 -10.52 5.74 -13.02
CA ILE A 30 -10.04 5.33 -14.35
C ILE A 30 -11.18 4.89 -15.28
N SER A 31 -12.33 4.49 -14.73
CA SER A 31 -13.47 4.00 -15.51
C SER A 31 -14.12 5.05 -16.40
N VAL A 32 -13.88 6.33 -16.12
CA VAL A 32 -14.40 7.47 -16.90
C VAL A 32 -13.36 8.09 -17.83
N LEU A 33 -12.13 7.55 -17.83
CA LEU A 33 -11.06 8.07 -18.68
C LEU A 33 -11.11 7.43 -20.07
N PRO A 34 -10.90 8.23 -21.13
CA PRO A 34 -10.68 7.67 -22.47
C PRO A 34 -9.37 6.85 -22.51
N GLU A 35 -9.30 5.89 -23.43
CA GLU A 35 -8.17 4.97 -23.56
C GLU A 35 -6.80 5.68 -23.68
N GLU A 36 -6.75 6.77 -24.44
CA GLU A 36 -5.53 7.59 -24.59
C GLU A 36 -5.07 8.18 -23.25
N ALA A 37 -6.01 8.67 -22.42
CA ALA A 37 -5.68 9.21 -21.12
C ALA A 37 -5.24 8.10 -20.13
N LEU A 38 -5.82 6.92 -20.24
CA LEU A 38 -5.40 5.76 -19.48
C LEU A 38 -3.96 5.33 -19.87
N ALA A 39 -3.67 5.23 -21.16
CA ALA A 39 -2.33 4.92 -21.65
C ALA A 39 -1.30 5.97 -21.20
N ALA A 40 -1.66 7.25 -21.21
CA ALA A 40 -0.82 8.33 -20.68
C ALA A 40 -0.53 8.16 -19.17
N ARG A 41 -1.54 7.77 -18.39
CA ARG A 41 -1.36 7.49 -16.94
C ARG A 41 -0.44 6.30 -16.69
N VAL A 42 -0.58 5.23 -17.45
CA VAL A 42 0.33 4.07 -17.39
C VAL A 42 1.75 4.50 -17.74
N GLY A 43 1.95 5.28 -18.80
CA GLY A 43 3.25 5.82 -19.19
C GLY A 43 3.88 6.72 -18.11
N ALA A 44 3.06 7.53 -17.43
CA ALA A 44 3.47 8.34 -16.30
C ALA A 44 3.95 7.50 -15.11
N LEU A 45 3.24 6.43 -14.79
CA LEU A 45 3.62 5.49 -13.73
C LEU A 45 4.92 4.76 -14.07
N VAL A 46 5.09 4.31 -15.32
CA VAL A 46 6.35 3.72 -15.81
C VAL A 46 7.52 4.70 -15.65
N THR A 47 7.30 5.99 -15.98
CA THR A 47 8.32 7.04 -15.82
C THR A 47 8.70 7.22 -14.36
N LEU A 48 7.72 7.16 -13.45
CA LEU A 48 7.97 7.23 -12.01
C LEU A 48 8.85 6.06 -11.54
N PHE A 49 8.53 4.82 -11.94
CA PHE A 49 9.33 3.64 -11.60
C PHE A 49 10.75 3.71 -12.15
N LYS A 50 10.93 4.24 -13.35
CA LYS A 50 12.26 4.43 -13.94
C LYS A 50 13.11 5.46 -13.19
N SER A 51 12.47 6.47 -12.61
CA SER A 51 13.15 7.58 -11.94
C SER A 51 13.56 7.28 -10.51
N GLN A 52 12.88 6.36 -9.84
CA GLN A 52 13.15 5.97 -8.46
C GLN A 52 13.88 4.63 -8.39
N PRO A 53 14.98 4.51 -7.61
CA PRO A 53 15.73 3.26 -7.49
C PRO A 53 14.93 2.17 -6.77
N GLU A 54 14.15 2.57 -5.77
CA GLU A 54 13.25 1.69 -5.01
C GLU A 54 11.94 2.44 -4.74
N LEU A 55 10.83 1.78 -4.99
CA LEU A 55 9.50 2.32 -4.78
C LEU A 55 8.57 1.20 -4.30
N GLU A 56 7.81 1.50 -3.28
CA GLU A 56 6.77 0.62 -2.78
C GLU A 56 5.42 1.31 -2.96
N ILE A 57 4.45 0.58 -3.50
CA ILE A 57 3.06 1.03 -3.61
C ILE A 57 2.25 0.20 -2.64
N LEU A 58 1.56 0.88 -1.74
CA LEU A 58 0.64 0.29 -0.78
C LEU A 58 -0.78 0.70 -1.16
N CYS A 59 -1.62 -0.29 -1.41
CA CYS A 59 -3.06 -0.10 -1.56
C CYS A 59 -3.70 -0.66 -0.29
N LEU A 60 -3.93 0.22 0.68
CA LEU A 60 -4.44 -0.13 1.99
C LEU A 60 -5.96 0.02 2.01
N ASN A 61 -6.63 -0.95 2.60
CA ASN A 61 -8.04 -0.84 2.94
C ASN A 61 -8.17 -0.50 4.42
N SER A 62 -8.84 0.61 4.71
CA SER A 62 -9.28 0.96 6.05
C SER A 62 -10.79 1.12 6.08
N ARG A 63 -11.39 1.07 7.26
CA ARG A 63 -12.78 1.51 7.39
C ARG A 63 -12.82 3.03 7.38
N GLU A 64 -13.78 3.59 6.67
CA GLU A 64 -14.00 5.03 6.65
C GLU A 64 -14.47 5.48 8.03
N SER A 65 -13.82 6.50 8.59
CA SER A 65 -14.21 7.08 9.87
C SER A 65 -15.08 8.30 9.63
N PHE A 66 -16.29 8.26 10.13
CA PHE A 66 -17.22 9.40 10.13
C PHE A 66 -17.19 10.20 11.44
N ALA A 67 -16.14 10.03 12.26
CA ALA A 67 -16.04 10.68 13.56
C ALA A 67 -16.19 12.21 13.49
N ASN A 68 -15.59 12.85 12.48
CA ASN A 68 -15.73 14.29 12.29
C ASN A 68 -17.15 14.70 11.89
N ASN A 69 -17.79 13.90 11.03
CA ASN A 69 -19.18 14.13 10.62
C ASN A 69 -20.13 13.94 11.80
N THR A 70 -19.92 12.90 12.60
CA THR A 70 -20.69 12.62 13.82
C THR A 70 -20.55 13.75 14.82
N ARG A 71 -19.33 14.21 15.06
CA ARG A 71 -19.06 15.34 15.97
C ARG A 71 -19.70 16.64 15.49
N TYR A 72 -19.66 16.90 14.18
CA TYR A 72 -20.37 18.04 13.59
C TYR A 72 -21.89 17.94 13.80
N LEU A 73 -22.49 16.76 13.56
CA LEU A 73 -23.91 16.55 13.79
C LEU A 73 -24.27 16.70 15.27
N GLU A 74 -23.46 16.19 16.19
CA GLU A 74 -23.64 16.36 17.63
C GLU A 74 -23.62 17.82 18.07
N ALA A 75 -22.67 18.60 17.55
CA ALA A 75 -22.62 20.03 17.82
C ALA A 75 -23.87 20.75 17.28
N ARG A 76 -24.30 20.41 16.06
CA ARG A 76 -25.52 20.99 15.44
C ARG A 76 -26.80 20.60 16.18
N ILE A 77 -26.92 19.35 16.65
CA ILE A 77 -28.05 18.90 17.47
C ILE A 77 -28.14 19.70 18.77
N GLY A 78 -26.96 19.95 19.40
CA GLY A 78 -26.91 20.75 20.63
C GLY A 78 -27.27 22.23 20.45
N GLU A 79 -27.10 22.78 19.26
CA GLU A 79 -27.45 24.19 18.92
C GLU A 79 -28.85 24.34 18.34
N GLU A 80 -29.50 23.24 17.91
CA GLU A 80 -30.78 23.33 17.18
C GLU A 80 -31.98 23.47 18.13
N GLU A 81 -32.73 24.54 17.96
CA GLU A 81 -33.91 24.81 18.78
C GLU A 81 -35.18 24.11 18.27
N ASN A 82 -35.19 23.73 16.98
CA ASN A 82 -36.37 23.11 16.38
C ASN A 82 -36.29 21.56 16.58
N PRO A 83 -37.24 20.99 17.37
CA PRO A 83 -37.21 19.56 17.69
C PRO A 83 -37.34 18.63 16.48
N TYR A 84 -37.98 19.08 15.40
CA TYR A 84 -38.13 18.29 14.17
C TYR A 84 -36.82 18.23 13.39
N ILE A 85 -36.03 19.31 13.39
CA ILE A 85 -34.73 19.36 12.76
C ILE A 85 -33.75 18.54 13.59
N ALA A 86 -33.78 18.65 14.93
CA ALA A 86 -32.96 17.84 15.82
C ALA A 86 -33.19 16.32 15.61
N ASP A 87 -34.45 15.87 15.49
CA ASP A 87 -34.79 14.47 15.19
C ASP A 87 -34.27 14.02 13.82
N LEU A 88 -34.26 14.90 12.82
CA LEU A 88 -33.69 14.59 11.52
C LEU A 88 -32.15 14.40 11.59
N LEU A 89 -31.47 15.30 12.28
CA LEU A 89 -30.02 15.21 12.51
C LEU A 89 -29.62 13.95 13.30
N GLU A 90 -30.43 13.55 14.28
CA GLU A 90 -30.21 12.28 14.99
C GLU A 90 -30.38 11.06 14.08
N LYS A 91 -31.33 11.08 13.15
CA LYS A 91 -31.50 10.03 12.15
C LYS A 91 -30.33 10.00 11.17
N ASP A 92 -29.81 11.14 10.75
CA ASP A 92 -28.63 11.23 9.90
C ASP A 92 -27.39 10.66 10.62
N LYS A 93 -27.21 11.00 11.92
CA LYS A 93 -26.15 10.45 12.75
C LYS A 93 -26.25 8.93 12.87
N ALA A 94 -27.46 8.42 13.15
CA ALA A 94 -27.70 6.97 13.24
C ALA A 94 -27.44 6.27 11.89
N HIS A 95 -27.79 6.91 10.78
CA HIS A 95 -27.51 6.41 9.43
C HIS A 95 -26.02 6.34 9.15
N LEU A 96 -25.24 7.38 9.48
CA LEU A 96 -23.77 7.35 9.34
C LEU A 96 -23.16 6.20 10.13
N GLY A 97 -23.61 5.95 11.36
CA GLY A 97 -23.17 4.80 12.15
C GLY A 97 -23.48 3.46 11.49
N SER A 98 -24.67 3.32 10.89
CA SER A 98 -25.05 2.09 10.19
C SER A 98 -24.24 1.86 8.91
N VAL A 99 -23.94 2.92 8.16
CA VAL A 99 -23.09 2.86 6.94
C VAL A 99 -21.65 2.49 7.30
N GLN A 100 -21.10 3.05 8.37
CA GLN A 100 -19.76 2.74 8.85
C GLN A 100 -19.61 1.26 9.20
N LEU A 101 -20.62 0.65 9.81
CA LEU A 101 -20.61 -0.77 10.18
C LEU A 101 -20.74 -1.71 8.97
N GLN A 102 -21.39 -1.30 7.91
CA GLN A 102 -21.80 -2.21 6.83
C GLN A 102 -20.91 -2.16 5.59
N THR A 103 -20.44 -0.99 5.15
CA THR A 103 -19.93 -0.83 3.79
C THR A 103 -18.76 0.13 3.60
N ALA A 104 -18.44 0.98 4.58
CA ALA A 104 -17.46 2.04 4.37
C ALA A 104 -16.03 1.48 4.42
N THR A 105 -15.47 1.18 3.26
CA THR A 105 -14.04 0.92 3.10
C THR A 105 -13.37 2.14 2.49
N ALA A 106 -12.57 2.85 3.26
CA ALA A 106 -11.66 3.85 2.72
C ALA A 106 -10.45 3.15 2.10
N ARG A 107 -10.06 3.58 0.92
CA ARG A 107 -8.86 3.09 0.25
C ARG A 107 -7.80 4.16 0.27
N GLU A 108 -6.63 3.80 0.72
CA GLU A 108 -5.48 4.66 0.70
C GLU A 108 -4.43 4.13 -0.24
N PHE A 109 -3.99 4.99 -1.14
CA PHE A 109 -2.89 4.70 -2.04
C PHE A 109 -1.68 5.48 -1.57
N VAL A 110 -0.64 4.75 -1.23
CA VAL A 110 0.56 5.31 -0.64
C VAL A 110 1.77 4.88 -1.45
N LEU A 111 2.63 5.84 -1.77
CA LEU A 111 3.97 5.55 -2.28
C LEU A 111 4.96 5.67 -1.15
N ALA A 112 5.73 4.63 -0.92
CA ALA A 112 6.80 4.62 0.07
C ALA A 112 8.16 4.68 -0.63
N VAL A 113 9.00 5.62 -0.22
CA VAL A 113 10.32 5.89 -0.78
C VAL A 113 11.37 5.76 0.30
N ARG A 114 12.38 4.93 0.08
CA ARG A 114 13.47 4.72 1.03
C ARG A 114 14.51 5.83 0.95
N LEU A 115 14.97 6.28 2.12
CA LEU A 115 15.94 7.37 2.27
C LEU A 115 17.34 6.89 2.70
N GLU A 116 17.60 5.57 2.70
CA GLU A 116 18.86 4.99 3.21
C GLU A 116 20.13 5.58 2.56
N ALA A 117 20.05 5.90 1.27
CA ALA A 117 21.16 6.47 0.52
C ALA A 117 21.22 8.00 0.55
N VAL A 118 20.28 8.67 1.24
CA VAL A 118 20.13 10.12 1.23
C VAL A 118 20.71 10.71 2.52
N ARG A 119 21.66 11.65 2.40
CA ARG A 119 22.23 12.36 3.55
C ARG A 119 21.18 13.24 4.23
N GLU A 120 21.26 13.39 5.55
CA GLU A 120 20.28 14.13 6.35
C GLU A 120 19.96 15.51 5.77
N LYS A 121 20.97 16.29 5.42
CA LYS A 121 20.81 17.64 4.84
C LYS A 121 20.15 17.65 3.46
N GLU A 122 20.13 16.52 2.78
CA GLU A 122 19.62 16.37 1.42
C GLU A 122 18.20 15.75 1.39
N LYS A 123 17.71 15.22 2.52
CA LYS A 123 16.40 14.55 2.59
C LYS A 123 15.26 15.48 2.17
N TYR A 124 15.18 16.67 2.73
CA TYR A 124 14.11 17.61 2.39
C TYR A 124 14.11 17.99 0.89
N PRO A 125 15.23 18.48 0.31
CA PRO A 125 15.26 18.78 -1.12
C PRO A 125 15.06 17.53 -2.01
N TYR A 126 15.49 16.36 -1.58
CA TYR A 126 15.23 15.11 -2.28
C TYR A 126 13.72 14.80 -2.31
N LEU A 127 13.05 14.82 -1.16
CA LEU A 127 11.61 14.57 -1.07
C LEU A 127 10.79 15.59 -1.84
N ALA A 128 11.18 16.88 -1.82
CA ALA A 128 10.52 17.90 -2.62
C ALA A 128 10.66 17.64 -4.14
N ARG A 129 11.81 17.14 -4.58
CA ARG A 129 12.00 16.72 -5.99
C ARG A 129 11.15 15.51 -6.35
N VAL A 130 11.07 14.51 -5.48
CA VAL A 130 10.23 13.32 -5.69
C VAL A 130 8.76 13.72 -5.78
N GLU A 131 8.28 14.55 -4.85
CA GLU A 131 6.90 15.06 -4.86
C GLU A 131 6.59 15.82 -6.14
N LYS A 132 7.49 16.72 -6.55
CA LYS A 132 7.34 17.45 -7.81
C LYS A 132 7.31 16.50 -9.01
N LEU A 133 8.21 15.53 -9.05
CA LEU A 133 8.24 14.54 -10.12
C LEU A 133 6.91 13.80 -10.26
N ILE A 134 6.33 13.36 -9.13
CA ILE A 134 5.05 12.65 -9.12
C ILE A 134 3.93 13.58 -9.62
N ARG A 135 3.91 14.84 -9.19
CA ARG A 135 2.95 15.85 -9.65
C ARG A 135 3.10 16.18 -11.14
N ASP A 136 4.33 16.30 -11.62
CA ASP A 136 4.63 16.59 -13.05
C ASP A 136 4.15 15.43 -13.95
N GLN A 137 4.06 14.20 -13.41
CA GLN A 137 3.43 13.06 -14.07
C GLN A 137 1.88 13.08 -14.00
N GLY A 138 1.30 14.12 -13.42
CA GLY A 138 -0.15 14.32 -13.34
C GLY A 138 -0.85 13.54 -12.23
N PHE A 139 -0.12 13.04 -11.24
CA PHE A 139 -0.72 12.45 -10.05
C PHE A 139 -0.98 13.53 -8.98
N ASP A 140 -2.16 13.50 -8.38
CA ASP A 140 -2.45 14.32 -7.20
C ASP A 140 -1.82 13.64 -5.98
N VAL A 141 -0.76 14.25 -5.46
CA VAL A 141 0.07 13.70 -4.40
C VAL A 141 0.42 14.76 -3.38
N ARG A 142 0.48 14.36 -2.13
CA ARG A 142 1.10 15.13 -1.05
C ARG A 142 2.02 14.24 -0.23
N ARG A 143 3.07 14.83 0.31
CA ARG A 143 3.90 14.14 1.28
C ARG A 143 3.10 13.95 2.57
N ALA A 144 3.21 12.76 3.17
CA ALA A 144 2.66 12.46 4.47
C ALA A 144 3.40 13.28 5.54
N ASP A 145 2.65 13.91 6.42
CA ASP A 145 3.17 14.54 7.63
C ASP A 145 3.26 13.52 8.79
N LEU A 146 3.63 13.99 9.97
CA LEU A 146 3.80 13.16 11.15
C LEU A 146 2.48 12.43 11.53
N ASP A 147 1.37 13.14 11.46
CA ASP A 147 0.06 12.59 11.84
C ASP A 147 -0.44 11.59 10.79
N ASP A 148 -0.21 11.87 9.51
CA ASP A 148 -0.46 10.90 8.44
C ASP A 148 0.32 9.60 8.65
N VAL A 149 1.62 9.69 8.99
CA VAL A 149 2.45 8.50 9.21
C VAL A 149 1.93 7.69 10.39
N LYS A 150 1.57 8.35 11.49
CA LYS A 150 0.95 7.70 12.65
C LYS A 150 -0.35 7.00 12.25
N ARG A 151 -1.21 7.68 11.50
CA ARG A 151 -2.47 7.13 11.00
C ARG A 151 -2.23 5.92 10.07
N LEU A 152 -1.30 6.03 9.13
CA LEU A 152 -0.94 4.90 8.26
C LEU A 152 -0.46 3.69 9.05
N MET A 153 0.36 3.92 10.08
CA MET A 153 0.83 2.85 10.97
C MET A 153 -0.33 2.18 11.70
N ALA A 154 -1.27 2.96 12.23
CA ALA A 154 -2.44 2.44 12.89
C ALA A 154 -3.33 1.63 11.95
N VAL A 155 -3.58 2.12 10.71
CA VAL A 155 -4.30 1.38 9.66
C VAL A 155 -3.59 0.06 9.33
N TYR A 156 -2.29 0.09 9.17
CA TYR A 156 -1.51 -1.07 8.78
C TYR A 156 -1.52 -2.18 9.84
N PHE A 157 -1.49 -1.83 11.12
CA PHE A 157 -1.42 -2.80 12.20
C PHE A 157 -2.78 -3.19 12.77
N VAL A 158 -3.72 -2.26 12.77
CA VAL A 158 -5.04 -2.44 13.36
C VAL A 158 -6.07 -1.96 12.34
N GLN A 159 -6.53 -2.84 11.46
CA GLN A 159 -7.53 -2.46 10.46
C GLN A 159 -8.92 -2.24 11.05
N ASP A 160 -9.21 -2.77 12.22
CA ASP A 160 -10.51 -2.58 12.86
C ASP A 160 -10.49 -1.37 13.79
N PHE A 161 -10.71 -0.19 13.24
CA PHE A 161 -10.90 1.04 14.02
C PHE A 161 -12.27 1.12 14.72
N THR A 162 -13.13 0.13 14.57
CA THR A 162 -14.42 0.05 15.29
C THR A 162 -14.27 -0.55 16.67
N SER A 163 -13.07 -1.00 17.06
CA SER A 163 -12.83 -1.37 18.47
C SER A 163 -12.88 -0.10 19.33
N GLU A 164 -13.40 -0.25 20.54
CA GLU A 164 -13.63 0.84 21.50
C GLU A 164 -12.43 1.78 21.74
N HIS A 165 -11.23 1.36 21.34
CA HIS A 165 -9.97 2.11 21.52
C HIS A 165 -9.69 3.12 20.38
N TYR A 166 -10.44 3.08 19.28
CA TYR A 166 -10.16 3.87 18.08
C TYR A 166 -11.38 4.60 17.52
N ASP A 167 -12.49 4.63 18.23
CA ASP A 167 -13.73 5.31 17.83
C ASP A 167 -13.52 6.80 17.48
N ASP A 168 -12.42 7.35 17.95
CA ASP A 168 -12.06 8.75 17.78
C ASP A 168 -10.75 8.97 17.03
N PHE A 169 -10.28 8.01 16.24
CA PHE A 169 -9.07 8.14 15.44
C PHE A 169 -9.30 9.04 14.23
N ASP A 170 -9.12 10.34 14.43
CA ASP A 170 -9.22 11.38 13.38
C ASP A 170 -7.86 11.95 12.95
N GLY A 171 -6.76 11.41 13.44
CA GLY A 171 -5.40 11.92 13.27
C GLY A 171 -5.03 13.04 14.24
N GLN A 172 -5.99 13.80 14.79
CA GLN A 172 -5.71 14.91 15.72
C GLN A 172 -5.56 14.44 17.17
N ARG A 173 -6.31 13.45 17.59
CA ARG A 173 -6.22 12.91 18.96
C ARG A 173 -4.91 12.20 19.27
N TRP A 174 -4.22 11.71 18.27
CA TRP A 174 -2.90 11.12 18.46
C TRP A 174 -1.87 12.13 18.98
N VAL A 175 -2.05 13.42 18.69
CA VAL A 175 -1.20 14.48 19.21
C VAL A 175 -1.44 14.67 20.71
N GLU A 176 -2.69 14.62 21.17
CA GLU A 176 -3.05 14.69 22.59
C GLU A 176 -2.59 13.43 23.35
N TRP A 177 -2.72 12.26 22.74
CA TRP A 177 -2.35 10.99 23.34
C TRP A 177 -0.85 10.79 23.55
N THR A 178 -0.05 11.32 22.63
CA THR A 178 1.42 11.27 22.74
C THR A 178 2.00 12.31 23.71
N GLY A 179 1.16 13.04 24.41
CA GLY A 179 1.60 14.08 25.35
C GLY A 179 2.27 15.29 24.66
N VAL A 180 2.31 15.29 23.33
CA VAL A 180 2.78 16.43 22.55
C VAL A 180 1.63 17.45 22.49
N GLN A 181 1.46 18.22 23.56
CA GLN A 181 0.65 19.42 23.49
C GLN A 181 1.26 20.34 22.44
N ALA A 182 0.44 20.75 21.47
CA ALA A 182 0.81 21.69 20.42
C ALA A 182 1.16 23.10 20.94
N ASP A 183 1.58 23.25 22.19
CA ASP A 183 1.96 24.48 22.82
C ASP A 183 3.45 24.80 22.62
N ARG A 184 3.69 25.47 21.51
CA ARG A 184 4.54 26.69 21.35
C ARG A 184 5.99 26.68 21.77
N LYS A 185 6.57 25.62 22.28
CA LYS A 185 8.01 25.41 22.39
C LYS A 185 8.34 24.05 21.84
N ALA A 186 9.32 23.99 20.94
CA ALA A 186 9.83 22.72 20.46
C ALA A 186 10.11 21.83 21.69
N PRO A 187 9.45 20.67 21.82
CA PRO A 187 9.67 19.80 22.96
C PRO A 187 11.13 19.37 22.97
N ASP A 188 11.71 19.24 24.16
CA ASP A 188 13.04 18.68 24.33
C ASP A 188 13.11 17.30 23.68
N SER A 189 14.24 16.95 23.10
CA SER A 189 14.44 15.67 22.38
C SER A 189 13.97 14.45 23.20
N ALA A 190 14.16 14.46 24.50
CA ALA A 190 13.70 13.41 25.41
C ALA A 190 12.16 13.27 25.46
N SER A 191 11.42 14.37 25.38
CA SER A 191 9.96 14.38 25.36
C SER A 191 9.41 13.88 24.03
N GLN A 192 10.10 14.14 22.93
CA GLN A 192 9.75 13.60 21.61
C GLN A 192 9.99 12.10 21.53
N GLU A 193 11.12 11.61 22.07
CA GLU A 193 11.42 10.17 22.14
C GLU A 193 10.40 9.42 22.99
N ALA A 194 9.99 9.99 24.14
CA ALA A 194 8.97 9.39 24.99
C ALA A 194 7.61 9.32 24.28
N ALA A 195 7.18 10.40 23.63
CA ALA A 195 5.92 10.45 22.89
C ALA A 195 5.89 9.47 21.70
N VAL A 196 7.00 9.33 20.97
CA VAL A 196 7.14 8.37 19.88
C VAL A 196 7.09 6.94 20.39
N LYS A 197 7.73 6.67 21.53
CA LYS A 197 7.70 5.33 22.14
C LYS A 197 6.30 4.96 22.60
N GLU A 198 5.59 5.86 23.24
CA GLU A 198 4.19 5.64 23.63
C GLU A 198 3.29 5.35 22.42
N PHE A 199 3.47 6.06 21.30
CA PHE A 199 2.73 5.78 20.08
C PHE A 199 3.04 4.39 19.51
N LEU A 200 4.30 4.00 19.46
CA LEU A 200 4.69 2.67 18.95
C LEU A 200 4.17 1.55 19.86
N ASP A 201 4.17 1.76 21.17
CA ASP A 201 3.61 0.82 22.14
C ASP A 201 2.09 0.68 21.97
N LEU A 202 1.40 1.75 21.59
CA LEU A 202 -0.03 1.73 21.28
C LEU A 202 -0.34 1.09 19.92
N ALA A 203 0.44 1.45 18.88
CA ALA A 203 0.25 0.94 17.54
C ALA A 203 0.68 -0.53 17.40
N ALA A 204 1.52 -1.02 18.31
CA ALA A 204 1.96 -2.41 18.28
C ALA A 204 0.78 -3.34 18.59
N PRO A 205 0.60 -4.40 17.80
CA PRO A 205 -0.47 -5.36 18.07
C PRO A 205 -0.23 -6.06 19.42
N SER A 206 -1.28 -6.20 20.21
CA SER A 206 -1.24 -6.89 21.52
C SER A 206 -0.83 -8.35 21.41
N VAL A 207 -1.13 -8.97 20.26
CA VAL A 207 -0.78 -10.35 19.93
C VAL A 207 -0.18 -10.39 18.54
N LEU A 208 0.96 -11.08 18.40
CA LEU A 208 1.51 -11.45 17.12
C LEU A 208 1.88 -12.94 17.18
N ARG A 209 1.08 -13.78 16.54
CA ARG A 209 1.26 -15.24 16.55
C ARG A 209 1.23 -15.77 15.13
N PHE A 210 2.30 -16.47 14.73
CA PHE A 210 2.41 -17.13 13.44
C PHE A 210 1.92 -18.58 13.53
N GLU A 211 1.06 -18.95 12.60
CA GLU A 211 0.59 -20.32 12.34
C GLU A 211 1.12 -20.77 10.97
N THR A 212 0.77 -21.97 10.55
CA THR A 212 1.33 -22.54 9.30
C THR A 212 0.87 -21.80 8.04
N ASP A 213 -0.41 -21.39 8.01
CA ASP A 213 -1.11 -20.83 6.85
C ASP A 213 -1.59 -19.39 7.05
N ARG A 214 -1.42 -18.86 8.27
CA ARG A 214 -1.90 -17.54 8.66
C ARG A 214 -1.11 -17.01 9.86
N PHE A 215 -1.34 -15.77 10.19
CA PHE A 215 -0.89 -15.18 11.46
C PHE A 215 -2.00 -14.35 12.09
N ILE A 216 -1.92 -14.23 13.41
CA ILE A 216 -2.82 -13.41 14.21
C ILE A 216 -2.08 -12.13 14.56
N CYS A 217 -2.70 -10.99 14.26
CA CYS A 217 -2.17 -9.68 14.57
C CYS A 217 -3.25 -8.88 15.31
N GLY A 218 -3.05 -8.66 16.61
CA GLY A 218 -4.10 -8.12 17.48
C GLY A 218 -5.33 -9.03 17.49
N ASN A 219 -6.46 -8.49 17.08
CA ASN A 219 -7.74 -9.20 16.99
C ASN A 219 -8.04 -9.71 15.56
N THR A 220 -7.09 -9.60 14.64
CA THR A 220 -7.31 -9.96 13.23
C THR A 220 -6.52 -11.21 12.84
N TYR A 221 -7.14 -12.03 12.00
CA TYR A 221 -6.52 -13.16 11.31
C TYR A 221 -6.05 -12.70 9.94
N ARG A 222 -4.79 -12.97 9.62
CA ARG A 222 -4.16 -12.46 8.40
C ARG A 222 -3.44 -13.55 7.64
N CYS A 223 -3.45 -13.45 6.32
CA CYS A 223 -2.68 -14.28 5.41
C CYS A 223 -2.05 -13.39 4.33
N VAL A 224 -0.82 -13.68 3.94
CA VAL A 224 -0.12 -12.97 2.86
C VAL A 224 0.29 -13.96 1.79
N TRP A 225 -0.15 -13.72 0.56
CA TRP A 225 0.26 -14.48 -0.60
C TRP A 225 1.20 -13.65 -1.48
N ALA A 226 2.22 -14.30 -2.01
CA ALA A 226 3.15 -13.69 -2.97
C ALA A 226 2.79 -14.15 -4.37
N VAL A 227 2.56 -13.21 -5.28
CA VAL A 227 2.32 -13.53 -6.69
C VAL A 227 3.59 -14.11 -7.29
N ARG A 228 3.50 -15.31 -7.86
CA ARG A 228 4.61 -16.09 -8.39
C ARG A 228 4.60 -16.20 -9.90
N GLY A 229 3.44 -16.24 -10.51
CA GLY A 229 3.29 -16.39 -11.95
C GLY A 229 2.28 -15.42 -12.54
N TYR A 230 2.62 -14.89 -13.69
CA TYR A 230 1.79 -13.99 -14.47
C TYR A 230 1.41 -14.66 -15.80
N PRO A 231 0.27 -14.32 -16.39
CA PRO A 231 -0.08 -14.82 -17.74
C PRO A 231 0.91 -14.30 -18.77
N ALA A 232 1.21 -15.11 -19.78
CA ALA A 232 2.08 -14.72 -20.89
C ALA A 232 1.53 -13.50 -21.65
N SER A 233 0.22 -13.36 -21.72
CA SER A 233 -0.46 -12.21 -22.30
C SER A 233 -1.77 -11.95 -21.56
N THR A 234 -2.18 -10.70 -21.50
CA THR A 234 -3.45 -10.29 -20.92
C THR A 234 -4.13 -9.26 -21.79
N THR A 235 -5.45 -9.33 -21.87
CA THR A 235 -6.31 -8.32 -22.47
C THR A 235 -6.79 -7.31 -21.42
N GLU A 236 -6.64 -7.65 -20.14
CA GLU A 236 -7.03 -6.78 -19.04
C GLU A 236 -5.93 -5.81 -18.69
N GLN A 237 -6.26 -4.52 -18.60
CA GLN A 237 -5.30 -3.45 -18.31
C GLN A 237 -5.00 -3.31 -16.82
N ALA A 238 -5.83 -3.87 -15.94
CA ALA A 238 -5.73 -3.72 -14.49
C ALA A 238 -6.03 -5.04 -13.75
N LEU A 239 -5.15 -6.04 -13.93
CA LEU A 239 -5.31 -7.40 -13.41
C LEU A 239 -5.64 -7.47 -11.91
N LEU A 240 -5.08 -6.59 -11.11
CA LEU A 240 -5.23 -6.61 -9.64
C LEU A 240 -6.30 -5.63 -9.12
N HIS A 241 -6.96 -4.92 -10.02
CA HIS A 241 -7.94 -3.89 -9.66
C HIS A 241 -9.10 -4.45 -8.81
N ARG A 242 -9.67 -5.60 -9.20
CA ARG A 242 -10.77 -6.23 -8.46
C ARG A 242 -10.35 -6.72 -7.07
N LEU A 243 -9.09 -7.13 -6.90
CA LEU A 243 -8.56 -7.49 -5.59
C LEU A 243 -8.49 -6.28 -4.67
N GLY A 244 -8.03 -5.14 -5.19
CA GLY A 244 -8.03 -3.88 -4.45
C GLY A 244 -9.42 -3.37 -4.09
N GLU A 245 -10.49 -3.89 -4.71
CA GLU A 245 -11.87 -3.53 -4.40
C GLU A 245 -12.50 -4.37 -3.29
N LYS A 246 -11.92 -5.51 -2.97
CA LYS A 246 -12.44 -6.39 -1.92
C LYS A 246 -12.12 -5.84 -0.52
N ALA A 247 -13.14 -5.79 0.33
CA ALA A 247 -12.94 -5.46 1.74
C ALA A 247 -12.02 -6.50 2.40
N GLY A 248 -11.08 -6.04 3.21
CA GLY A 248 -10.11 -6.91 3.88
C GLY A 248 -8.96 -7.39 2.98
N VAL A 249 -8.86 -6.92 1.74
CA VAL A 249 -7.72 -7.23 0.86
C VAL A 249 -6.87 -5.98 0.65
N SER A 250 -5.58 -6.10 0.92
CA SER A 250 -4.57 -5.07 0.65
C SER A 250 -3.57 -5.59 -0.36
N VAL A 251 -3.15 -4.73 -1.29
CA VAL A 251 -2.18 -5.10 -2.32
C VAL A 251 -0.93 -4.25 -2.14
N HIS A 252 0.21 -4.92 -2.05
CA HIS A 252 1.52 -4.30 -1.86
C HIS A 252 2.39 -4.61 -3.07
N ILE A 253 2.91 -3.58 -3.72
CA ILE A 253 3.77 -3.70 -4.89
C ILE A 253 5.11 -3.08 -4.58
N TYR A 254 6.14 -3.92 -4.55
CA TYR A 254 7.53 -3.52 -4.33
C TYR A 254 8.25 -3.50 -5.66
N THR A 255 8.95 -2.42 -5.96
CA THR A 255 9.78 -2.33 -7.15
C THR A 255 11.19 -1.91 -6.77
N ARG A 256 12.17 -2.55 -7.38
CA ARG A 256 13.57 -2.24 -7.25
C ARG A 256 14.23 -2.25 -8.62
N ARG A 257 15.05 -1.26 -8.88
CA ARG A 257 15.86 -1.24 -10.10
C ARG A 257 16.91 -2.35 -10.05
N VAL A 258 16.99 -3.11 -11.13
CA VAL A 258 18.01 -4.16 -11.29
C VAL A 258 19.33 -3.52 -11.66
N THR A 259 20.41 -3.91 -11.00
CA THR A 259 21.74 -3.44 -11.37
C THR A 259 22.21 -4.09 -12.66
N PRO A 260 23.09 -3.44 -13.47
CA PRO A 260 23.58 -4.03 -14.72
C PRO A 260 24.25 -5.41 -14.56
N ALA A 261 24.87 -5.66 -13.41
CA ALA A 261 25.47 -6.94 -13.10
C ALA A 261 24.44 -8.04 -12.83
N GLU A 262 23.38 -7.69 -12.08
CA GLU A 262 22.26 -8.60 -11.83
C GLU A 262 21.48 -8.87 -13.12
N GLU A 263 21.21 -7.84 -13.93
CA GLU A 263 20.56 -7.96 -15.23
C GLU A 263 21.29 -8.99 -16.11
N LYS A 264 22.58 -8.83 -16.28
CA LYS A 264 23.39 -9.76 -17.04
C LYS A 264 23.30 -11.20 -16.51
N LYS A 265 23.34 -11.37 -15.19
CA LYS A 265 23.24 -12.67 -14.55
C LYS A 265 21.86 -13.31 -14.73
N ILE A 266 20.78 -12.53 -14.57
CA ILE A 266 19.40 -13.01 -14.77
C ILE A 266 19.21 -13.47 -16.22
N LEU A 267 19.61 -12.65 -17.18
CA LEU A 267 19.47 -12.96 -18.60
C LEU A 267 20.31 -14.18 -19.01
N GLN A 268 21.56 -14.29 -18.55
CA GLN A 268 22.40 -15.46 -18.82
C GLN A 268 21.82 -16.74 -18.24
N ASN A 269 21.28 -16.68 -17.02
CA ASN A 269 20.66 -17.84 -16.37
C ASN A 269 19.37 -18.24 -17.10
N ALA A 270 18.54 -17.28 -17.49
CA ALA A 270 17.30 -17.54 -18.24
C ALA A 270 17.60 -18.13 -19.63
N ASP A 271 18.56 -17.56 -20.38
CA ASP A 271 19.00 -18.10 -21.67
C ASP A 271 19.49 -19.55 -21.54
N LYS A 272 20.38 -19.81 -20.57
CA LYS A 272 20.91 -21.14 -20.30
C LYS A 272 19.81 -22.15 -19.92
N ALA A 273 18.88 -21.76 -19.05
CA ALA A 273 17.80 -22.62 -18.60
C ALA A 273 16.85 -22.97 -19.76
N ASN A 274 16.44 -21.99 -20.57
CA ASN A 274 15.54 -22.22 -21.71
C ASN A 274 16.22 -23.04 -22.82
N ARG A 275 17.49 -22.81 -23.12
CA ARG A 275 18.25 -23.64 -24.10
C ARG A 275 18.41 -25.08 -23.63
N LEU A 276 18.64 -25.31 -22.34
CA LEU A 276 18.71 -26.65 -21.76
C LEU A 276 17.33 -27.34 -21.82
N LYS A 277 16.26 -26.60 -21.52
CA LYS A 277 14.88 -27.11 -21.60
C LYS A 277 14.52 -27.47 -23.05
N ALA A 278 14.81 -26.60 -24.01
CA ALA A 278 14.57 -26.86 -25.42
C ALA A 278 15.37 -28.05 -25.99
N GLY A 279 16.60 -28.29 -25.48
CA GLY A 279 17.47 -29.35 -26.00
C GLY A 279 17.32 -30.73 -25.37
N ASN A 280 16.77 -30.81 -24.14
CA ASN A 280 16.82 -32.04 -23.33
C ASN A 280 15.45 -32.69 -23.07
N THR A 281 14.34 -32.07 -23.45
CA THR A 281 13.00 -32.59 -23.16
C THR A 281 12.41 -33.26 -24.40
N GLY A 282 11.99 -34.52 -24.24
CA GLY A 282 11.15 -35.23 -25.25
C GLY A 282 9.71 -34.74 -25.26
N ASN A 283 9.35 -33.75 -24.45
CA ASN A 283 8.00 -33.18 -24.38
C ASN A 283 7.91 -31.95 -25.30
N VAL A 284 7.11 -32.02 -26.33
CA VAL A 284 6.87 -30.96 -27.32
C VAL A 284 6.39 -29.66 -26.65
N GLN A 285 5.58 -29.77 -25.61
CA GLN A 285 5.03 -28.62 -24.90
C GLN A 285 6.13 -27.79 -24.21
N ASP A 286 7.08 -28.47 -23.57
CA ASP A 286 8.24 -27.83 -22.92
C ASP A 286 9.18 -27.15 -23.93
N VAL A 287 9.32 -27.73 -25.11
CA VAL A 287 10.14 -27.15 -26.19
C VAL A 287 9.51 -25.87 -26.72
N VAL A 288 8.20 -25.89 -27.01
CA VAL A 288 7.46 -24.73 -27.50
C VAL A 288 7.48 -23.59 -26.48
N GLU A 289 7.30 -23.91 -25.17
CA GLU A 289 7.36 -22.93 -24.11
C GLU A 289 8.76 -22.29 -24.00
N ALA A 290 9.81 -23.12 -24.07
CA ALA A 290 11.19 -22.61 -24.00
C ALA A 290 11.57 -21.72 -25.19
N GLU A 291 11.11 -22.07 -26.41
CA GLU A 291 11.31 -21.26 -27.60
C GLU A 291 10.56 -19.93 -27.53
N SER A 292 9.30 -19.95 -27.04
CA SER A 292 8.52 -18.72 -26.81
C SER A 292 9.22 -17.79 -25.81
N ASN A 293 9.68 -18.34 -24.69
CA ASN A 293 10.40 -17.59 -23.67
C ASN A 293 11.70 -16.96 -24.21
N LEU A 294 12.42 -17.64 -25.11
CA LEU A 294 13.61 -17.10 -25.75
C LEU A 294 13.29 -15.94 -26.70
N GLN A 295 12.17 -16.04 -27.44
CA GLN A 295 11.70 -14.95 -28.31
C GLN A 295 11.28 -13.73 -27.51
N ASP A 296 10.52 -13.92 -26.43
CA ASP A 296 10.10 -12.84 -25.53
C ASP A 296 11.30 -12.14 -24.88
N MET A 297 12.29 -12.92 -24.45
CA MET A 297 13.53 -12.38 -23.89
C MET A 297 14.30 -11.54 -24.93
N ALA A 298 14.37 -11.99 -26.17
CA ALA A 298 15.03 -11.23 -27.25
C ALA A 298 14.27 -9.93 -27.57
N ALA A 299 12.94 -9.95 -27.55
CA ALA A 299 12.09 -8.77 -27.73
C ALA A 299 12.29 -7.77 -26.57
N MET A 300 12.27 -8.24 -25.32
CA MET A 300 12.54 -7.42 -24.13
C MET A 300 13.92 -6.76 -24.19
N LEU A 301 14.95 -7.50 -24.54
CA LEU A 301 16.31 -6.96 -24.70
C LEU A 301 16.39 -5.88 -25.77
N THR A 302 15.69 -6.10 -26.89
CA THR A 302 15.64 -5.13 -27.98
C THR A 302 14.99 -3.82 -27.54
N LEU A 303 13.88 -3.91 -26.79
CA LEU A 303 13.19 -2.74 -26.22
C LEU A 303 14.05 -2.03 -25.18
N ALA A 304 14.67 -2.77 -24.28
CA ALA A 304 15.54 -2.22 -23.25
C ALA A 304 16.73 -1.45 -23.87
N HIS A 305 17.38 -2.02 -24.90
CA HIS A 305 18.49 -1.36 -25.60
C HIS A 305 18.05 -0.14 -26.42
N ARG A 306 16.93 -0.22 -27.12
CA ARG A 306 16.43 0.92 -27.94
C ARG A 306 15.99 2.09 -27.06
N ASN A 307 15.28 1.81 -25.98
CA ASN A 307 14.66 2.82 -25.12
C ASN A 307 15.52 3.19 -23.91
N GLN A 308 16.67 2.51 -23.72
CA GLN A 308 17.50 2.63 -22.52
C GLN A 308 16.68 2.41 -21.22
N GLU A 309 15.74 1.47 -21.26
CA GLU A 309 14.86 1.17 -20.16
C GLU A 309 15.53 0.24 -19.15
N PRO A 310 15.56 0.59 -17.85
CA PRO A 310 16.08 -0.30 -16.84
C PRO A 310 15.12 -1.47 -16.59
N PHE A 311 15.66 -2.65 -16.29
CA PHE A 311 14.86 -3.73 -15.72
C PHE A 311 14.48 -3.43 -14.29
N LEU A 312 13.25 -3.76 -13.93
CA LEU A 312 12.72 -3.64 -12.58
C LEU A 312 12.45 -5.03 -12.02
N HIS A 313 12.92 -5.27 -10.81
CA HIS A 313 12.51 -6.41 -10.03
C HIS A 313 11.22 -6.02 -9.29
N THR A 314 10.12 -6.70 -9.60
CA THR A 314 8.83 -6.40 -9.00
C THR A 314 8.34 -7.60 -8.21
N ALA A 315 7.86 -7.35 -6.99
CA ALA A 315 7.18 -8.32 -6.15
C ALA A 315 5.81 -7.79 -5.76
N VAL A 316 4.78 -8.62 -5.88
CA VAL A 316 3.41 -8.29 -5.50
C VAL A 316 2.99 -9.23 -4.38
N PHE A 317 2.50 -8.64 -3.30
CA PHE A 317 1.94 -9.36 -2.17
C PHE A 317 0.47 -8.96 -2.00
N ILE A 318 -0.34 -9.94 -1.68
CA ILE A 318 -1.77 -9.78 -1.42
C ILE A 318 -1.97 -10.17 0.04
N GLU A 319 -2.31 -9.20 0.87
CA GLU A 319 -2.66 -9.42 2.27
C GLU A 319 -4.17 -9.51 2.41
N MET A 320 -4.62 -10.55 3.09
CA MET A 320 -6.02 -10.78 3.42
C MET A 320 -6.20 -10.68 4.93
N ILE A 321 -7.21 -9.96 5.37
CA ILE A 321 -7.45 -9.63 6.76
C ILE A 321 -8.92 -9.86 7.09
N ALA A 322 -9.17 -10.64 8.15
CA ALA A 322 -10.51 -10.94 8.63
C ALA A 322 -10.56 -10.98 10.17
N ASN A 323 -11.74 -10.80 10.74
CA ASN A 323 -11.94 -10.83 12.19
C ASN A 323 -12.06 -12.25 12.75
N ASP A 324 -12.32 -13.24 11.88
CA ASP A 324 -12.43 -14.64 12.27
C ASP A 324 -11.83 -15.58 11.22
N PRO A 325 -11.48 -16.81 11.58
CA PRO A 325 -10.84 -17.76 10.68
C PRO A 325 -11.73 -18.24 9.53
N GLU A 326 -13.06 -18.25 9.69
CA GLU A 326 -13.99 -18.71 8.65
C GLU A 326 -14.09 -17.65 7.55
N HIS A 327 -14.22 -16.39 7.95
CA HIS A 327 -14.21 -15.27 7.03
C HIS A 327 -12.87 -15.17 6.28
N LEU A 328 -11.73 -15.42 6.95
CA LEU A 328 -10.43 -15.46 6.28
C LEU A 328 -10.39 -16.53 5.19
N ARG A 329 -10.92 -17.74 5.44
CA ARG A 329 -11.00 -18.82 4.43
C ARG A 329 -11.91 -18.45 3.26
N MET A 330 -13.05 -17.82 3.53
CA MET A 330 -13.93 -17.32 2.47
C MET A 330 -13.18 -16.30 1.59
N LEU A 331 -12.50 -15.34 2.21
CA LEU A 331 -11.73 -14.32 1.52
C LEU A 331 -10.58 -14.93 0.70
N GLN A 332 -9.87 -15.93 1.24
CA GLN A 332 -8.86 -16.68 0.50
C GLN A 332 -9.44 -17.35 -0.74
N SER A 333 -10.60 -18.02 -0.63
CA SER A 333 -11.26 -18.66 -1.77
C SER A 333 -11.69 -17.67 -2.83
N GLU A 334 -12.18 -16.50 -2.44
CA GLU A 334 -12.56 -15.45 -3.37
C GLU A 334 -11.34 -14.82 -4.08
N VAL A 335 -10.26 -14.60 -3.36
CA VAL A 335 -9.01 -14.09 -3.94
C VAL A 335 -8.41 -15.11 -4.90
N GLU A 336 -8.41 -16.39 -4.52
CA GLU A 336 -7.94 -17.48 -5.40
C GLU A 336 -8.76 -17.56 -6.68
N ALA A 337 -10.09 -17.47 -6.59
CA ALA A 337 -10.97 -17.47 -7.76
C ALA A 337 -10.66 -16.29 -8.69
N GLU A 338 -10.44 -15.09 -8.15
CA GLU A 338 -10.09 -13.92 -8.94
C GLU A 338 -8.72 -14.05 -9.60
N LEU A 339 -7.72 -14.56 -8.89
CA LEU A 339 -6.39 -14.82 -9.43
C LEU A 339 -6.44 -15.86 -10.56
N ASN A 340 -7.23 -16.93 -10.39
CA ASN A 340 -7.42 -17.96 -11.41
C ASN A 340 -8.11 -17.39 -12.67
N CYS A 341 -9.10 -16.49 -12.50
CA CYS A 341 -9.73 -15.80 -13.64
C CYS A 341 -8.69 -14.99 -14.43
N CYS A 342 -7.75 -14.36 -13.74
CA CYS A 342 -6.67 -13.58 -14.36
C CYS A 342 -5.46 -14.44 -14.80
N LYS A 343 -5.50 -15.78 -14.60
CA LYS A 343 -4.38 -16.70 -14.83
C LYS A 343 -3.10 -16.32 -14.06
N ILE A 344 -3.27 -15.77 -12.86
CA ILE A 344 -2.20 -15.42 -11.94
C ILE A 344 -2.08 -16.53 -10.90
N SER A 345 -0.85 -16.92 -10.55
CA SER A 345 -0.58 -17.84 -9.44
C SER A 345 0.10 -17.11 -8.29
N ALA A 346 -0.32 -17.41 -7.07
CA ALA A 346 0.25 -16.86 -5.83
C ALA A 346 0.70 -17.98 -4.88
#